data_e275538d8f106ebb9c6bf819219dada4
#
_entry.id   e275538d8f106ebb9c6bf819219dada4
#
_cell.length_a   1.000
_cell.length_b   1.000
_cell.length_c   1.000
_cell.angle_alpha   90.00
_cell.angle_beta   90.00
_cell.angle_gamma   90.00
#
_symmetry.space_group_name_H-M   'P 1'
#
loop_
_entity.id
_entity.type
_entity.pdbx_description
1 polymer ?
#
loop_
_entity_poly.entity_id
_entity_poly.type
_entity_poly.pdbx_seq_one_letter_code
_entity_poly.pdbx_strand_id
1 'polypeptide(L)'
;MAAGGDYTKIRFTFQEYFRRMTEDPSRWSQPFAALLGAYEAQLGFGLPSIGGKDSMSGTFEHIDVPPTLCSFAIDVAKEKILLHQSLRKQAIYL
;
A
#
# COMPACT_ATOMS: atom_id res chain seq x y z
N MET A 1 -5.01 -15.95 3.41
CA MET A 1 -5.74 -14.67 3.36
C MET A 1 -7.18 -14.88 2.95
N ALA A 2 -8.06 -13.95 3.33
CA ALA A 2 -9.51 -14.07 3.07
C ALA A 2 -9.85 -14.16 1.59
N ALA A 3 -9.03 -13.57 0.71
CA ALA A 3 -9.25 -13.62 -0.74
C ALA A 3 -8.75 -14.91 -1.41
N GLY A 4 -8.19 -15.85 -0.66
CA GLY A 4 -7.70 -17.12 -1.20
C GLY A 4 -6.25 -17.11 -1.66
N GLY A 5 -5.54 -16.01 -1.48
CA GLY A 5 -4.14 -15.91 -1.84
C GLY A 5 -3.22 -16.44 -0.75
N ASP A 6 -2.01 -16.80 -1.14
CA ASP A 6 -0.93 -17.17 -0.23
C ASP A 6 -0.13 -15.91 0.12
N TYR A 7 -0.20 -15.47 1.39
CA TYR A 7 0.44 -14.23 1.81
C TYR A 7 1.96 -14.24 1.58
N THR A 8 2.61 -15.41 1.60
CA THR A 8 4.06 -15.50 1.41
C THR A 8 4.50 -15.16 -0.01
N LYS A 9 3.57 -15.13 -0.95
CA LYS A 9 3.83 -14.81 -2.36
C LYS A 9 3.44 -13.39 -2.74
N ILE A 10 2.91 -12.63 -1.80
CA ILE A 10 2.51 -11.25 -2.03
C ILE A 10 3.73 -10.39 -2.38
N ARG A 11 3.49 -9.43 -3.27
CA ARG A 11 4.44 -8.35 -3.55
C ARG A 11 3.70 -7.04 -3.39
N PHE A 12 4.38 -6.05 -2.82
CA PHE A 12 3.79 -4.75 -2.57
C PHE A 12 4.11 -3.76 -3.68
N THR A 13 3.17 -2.86 -3.92
CA THR A 13 3.45 -1.58 -4.58
C THR A 13 2.96 -0.48 -3.65
N PHE A 14 3.69 0.61 -3.59
CA PHE A 14 3.35 1.74 -2.72
C PHE A 14 3.10 2.97 -3.56
N GLN A 15 2.09 3.75 -3.18
CA GLN A 15 1.89 5.10 -3.72
C GLN A 15 1.89 6.07 -2.57
N GLU A 16 2.68 7.12 -2.69
CA GLU A 16 2.85 8.10 -1.65
C GLU A 16 2.50 9.48 -2.16
N TYR A 17 1.89 10.28 -1.28
CA TYR A 17 1.50 11.64 -1.59
C TYR A 17 1.91 12.55 -0.44
N PHE A 18 2.63 13.61 -0.78
CA PHE A 18 3.11 14.59 0.18
C PHE A 18 2.87 15.99 -0.36
N ARG A 19 2.76 16.95 0.55
CA ARG A 19 2.70 18.36 0.19
C ARG A 19 3.98 18.80 -0.52
N ARG A 20 3.91 19.94 -1.19
CA ARG A 20 5.07 20.46 -1.93
C ARG A 20 6.28 20.58 -1.01
N MET A 21 7.40 20.06 -1.47
CA MET A 21 8.66 20.20 -0.76
C MET A 21 9.16 21.64 -0.86
N THR A 22 9.72 22.12 0.24
CA THR A 22 10.38 23.42 0.34
C THR A 22 11.72 23.23 1.04
N GLU A 23 12.38 24.31 1.43
CA GLU A 23 13.61 24.21 2.21
C GLU A 23 13.35 23.88 3.69
N ASP A 24 12.09 23.86 4.11
CA ASP A 24 11.72 23.51 5.48
C ASP A 24 11.99 22.03 5.76
N PRO A 25 12.88 21.71 6.71
CA PRO A 25 13.20 20.30 7.01
C PRO A 25 12.00 19.47 7.46
N SER A 26 10.99 20.10 8.08
CA SER A 26 9.80 19.39 8.54
C SER A 26 9.02 18.78 7.38
N ARG A 27 9.04 19.40 6.21
CA ARG A 27 8.37 18.87 5.02
C ARG A 27 9.06 17.62 4.48
N TRP A 28 10.38 17.54 4.61
CA TRP A 28 11.18 16.38 4.19
C TRP A 28 11.07 15.21 5.16
N SER A 29 10.74 15.48 6.43
CA SER A 29 10.57 14.42 7.41
C SER A 29 9.38 13.50 7.11
N GLN A 30 8.36 14.01 6.44
CA GLN A 30 7.16 13.22 6.11
C GLN A 30 7.48 12.09 5.12
N PRO A 31 8.10 12.33 3.95
CA PRO A 31 8.52 11.24 3.06
C PRO A 31 9.49 10.28 3.73
N PHE A 32 10.42 10.79 4.52
CA PHE A 32 11.40 9.97 5.22
C PHE A 32 10.72 9.03 6.22
N ALA A 33 9.77 9.53 7.01
CA ALA A 33 9.02 8.70 7.96
C ALA A 33 8.19 7.63 7.24
N ALA A 34 7.55 7.98 6.12
CA ALA A 34 6.78 7.02 5.32
C ALA A 34 7.70 5.93 4.75
N LEU A 35 8.87 6.30 4.25
CA LEU A 35 9.87 5.36 3.72
C LEU A 35 10.34 4.39 4.81
N LEU A 36 10.63 4.89 6.01
CA LEU A 36 11.02 4.03 7.14
C LEU A 36 9.92 3.06 7.52
N GLY A 37 8.67 3.51 7.58
CA GLY A 37 7.53 2.66 7.89
C GLY A 37 7.32 1.57 6.85
N ALA A 38 7.40 1.92 5.58
CA ALA A 38 7.29 0.96 4.48
C ALA A 38 8.42 -0.06 4.50
N TYR A 39 9.64 0.38 4.76
CA TYR A 39 10.80 -0.48 4.88
C TYR A 39 10.66 -1.48 6.04
N GLU A 40 10.26 -0.98 7.20
CA GLU A 40 10.06 -1.81 8.39
C GLU A 40 8.97 -2.86 8.16
N ALA A 41 7.87 -2.48 7.53
CA ALA A 41 6.80 -3.40 7.21
C ALA A 41 7.25 -4.52 6.26
N GLN A 42 8.01 -4.17 5.22
CA GLN A 42 8.55 -5.17 4.28
C GLN A 42 9.48 -6.16 4.99
N LEU A 43 10.34 -5.67 5.88
CA LEU A 43 11.22 -6.54 6.66
C LEU A 43 10.43 -7.41 7.63
N GLY A 44 9.42 -6.84 8.31
CA GLY A 44 8.60 -7.57 9.27
C GLY A 44 7.80 -8.70 8.64
N PHE A 45 7.25 -8.47 7.46
CA PHE A 45 6.52 -9.50 6.72
C PHE A 45 7.43 -10.41 5.90
N GLY A 46 8.66 -10.01 5.63
CA GLY A 46 9.54 -10.74 4.72
C GLY A 46 9.07 -10.68 3.27
N LEU A 47 8.37 -9.60 2.88
CA LEU A 47 7.76 -9.45 1.56
C LEU A 47 8.27 -8.17 0.89
N PRO A 48 8.84 -8.25 -0.31
CA PRO A 48 9.40 -7.08 -0.98
C PRO A 48 8.33 -6.26 -1.71
N SER A 49 8.64 -4.99 -1.94
CA SER A 49 7.93 -4.20 -2.93
C SER A 49 8.54 -4.39 -4.31
N ILE A 50 7.71 -4.29 -5.34
CA ILE A 50 8.14 -4.42 -6.74
C ILE A 50 8.05 -3.11 -7.50
N GLY A 51 7.55 -2.07 -6.87
CA GLY A 51 7.44 -0.75 -7.48
C GLY A 51 6.62 0.19 -6.64
N GLY A 52 6.45 1.38 -7.16
CA GLY A 52 5.68 2.41 -6.50
C GLY A 52 5.80 3.74 -7.22
N LYS A 53 5.20 4.75 -6.63
CA LYS A 53 5.22 6.12 -7.16
C LYS A 53 5.05 7.11 -6.01
N ASP A 54 5.85 8.16 -6.05
CA ASP A 54 5.77 9.25 -5.10
C ASP A 54 5.28 10.52 -5.78
N SER A 55 4.49 11.29 -5.06
CA SER A 55 4.14 12.66 -5.44
C SER A 55 4.52 13.58 -4.29
N MET A 56 5.37 14.57 -4.60
CA MET A 56 5.87 15.54 -3.62
C MET A 56 5.43 16.96 -3.92
N SER A 57 4.33 17.10 -4.64
CA SER A 57 3.78 18.39 -5.03
C SER A 57 2.27 18.49 -4.78
N GLY A 58 1.79 17.82 -3.76
CA GLY A 58 0.37 17.82 -3.39
C GLY A 58 -0.04 19.08 -2.64
N THR A 59 0.19 20.22 -3.23
CA THR A 59 -0.18 21.52 -2.68
C THR A 59 -0.92 22.32 -3.75
N PHE A 60 -2.10 22.80 -3.40
CA PHE A 60 -2.87 23.71 -4.25
C PHE A 60 -3.24 24.94 -3.43
N GLU A 61 -2.67 26.09 -3.79
CA GLU A 61 -2.82 27.34 -3.05
C GLU A 61 -2.43 27.16 -1.57
N HIS A 62 -3.39 27.18 -0.65
CA HIS A 62 -3.17 27.00 0.79
C HIS A 62 -3.54 25.61 1.28
N ILE A 63 -3.91 24.70 0.36
CA ILE A 63 -4.35 23.35 0.70
C ILE A 63 -3.19 22.40 0.45
N ASP A 64 -2.76 21.71 1.51
CA ASP A 64 -1.76 20.66 1.44
C ASP A 64 -2.42 19.29 1.54
N VAL A 65 -2.01 18.34 0.70
CA VAL A 65 -2.40 16.95 0.89
C VAL A 65 -1.78 16.43 2.19
N PRO A 66 -2.54 15.72 3.04
CA PRO A 66 -1.93 15.09 4.21
C PRO A 66 -0.95 14.00 3.77
N PRO A 67 0.09 13.73 4.57
CA PRO A 67 0.99 12.62 4.27
C PRO A 67 0.21 11.33 4.11
N THR A 68 0.35 10.69 2.97
CA THR A 68 -0.46 9.52 2.62
C THR A 68 0.43 8.43 2.04
N LEU A 69 0.29 7.22 2.57
CA LEU A 69 0.92 6.02 2.04
C LEU A 69 -0.19 5.02 1.71
N CYS A 70 -0.30 4.67 0.44
CA CYS A 70 -1.20 3.62 -0.02
C CYS A 70 -0.38 2.37 -0.32
N SER A 71 -0.77 1.26 0.25
CA SER A 71 -0.13 -0.02 0.01
C SER A 71 -1.07 -0.92 -0.78
N PHE A 72 -0.56 -1.47 -1.87
CA PHE A 72 -1.27 -2.46 -2.68
C PHE A 72 -0.54 -3.79 -2.55
N ALA A 73 -1.27 -4.82 -2.19
CA ALA A 73 -0.75 -6.17 -2.10
C ALA A 73 -1.21 -6.96 -3.32
N ILE A 74 -0.25 -7.42 -4.11
CA ILE A 74 -0.52 -8.14 -5.36
C ILE A 74 -0.18 -9.61 -5.14
N ASP A 75 -1.11 -10.47 -5.49
CA ASP A 75 -0.94 -11.92 -5.39
C ASP A 75 -1.60 -12.62 -6.56
N VAL A 76 -1.25 -13.87 -6.76
CA VAL A 76 -1.84 -14.75 -7.77
C VAL A 76 -2.59 -15.85 -7.05
N ALA A 77 -3.84 -16.05 -7.41
CA ALA A 77 -4.66 -17.13 -6.88
C ALA A 77 -5.25 -17.97 -8.02
N LYS A 78 -5.50 -19.23 -7.73
CA LYS A 78 -6.18 -20.12 -8.71
C LYS A 78 -7.66 -19.76 -8.77
N GLU A 79 -8.20 -19.64 -9.96
CA GLU A 79 -9.60 -19.34 -10.21
C GLU A 79 -10.54 -20.26 -9.42
N LYS A 80 -10.22 -21.53 -9.34
CA LYS A 80 -11.00 -22.51 -8.60
C LYS A 80 -11.14 -22.17 -7.11
N ILE A 81 -10.09 -21.62 -6.50
CA ILE A 81 -10.10 -21.20 -5.09
C ILE A 81 -11.00 -19.97 -4.90
N LEU A 82 -10.91 -19.00 -5.79
CA LEU A 82 -11.72 -17.79 -5.76
C LEU A 82 -13.20 -18.09 -5.92
N LEU A 83 -13.55 -18.96 -6.85
CA LEU A 83 -14.91 -19.39 -7.08
C LEU A 83 -15.50 -20.09 -5.84
N HIS A 84 -14.74 -20.98 -5.23
CA HIS A 84 -15.15 -21.68 -4.02
C HIS A 84 -15.44 -20.71 -2.86
N GLN A 85 -14.61 -19.71 -2.66
CA GLN A 85 -14.84 -18.71 -1.62
C GLN A 85 -16.07 -17.85 -1.90
N SER A 86 -16.30 -17.49 -3.15
CA SER A 86 -17.49 -16.74 -3.56
C SER A 86 -18.77 -17.51 -3.23
N LEU A 87 -18.81 -18.81 -3.53
CA LEU A 87 -19.93 -19.68 -3.22
C LEU A 87 -20.17 -19.80 -1.72
N ARG A 88 -19.11 -19.89 -0.93
CA ARG A 88 -19.23 -19.95 0.53
C ARG A 88 -19.83 -18.66 1.10
N LYS A 89 -19.43 -17.50 0.59
CA LYS A 89 -20.01 -16.22 1.00
C LYS A 89 -21.51 -16.16 0.69
N GLN A 90 -21.92 -16.60 -0.48
CA GLN A 90 -23.33 -16.65 -0.84
C GLN A 90 -24.14 -17.56 0.09
N ALA A 91 -23.60 -18.71 0.45
CA ALA A 91 -24.25 -19.64 1.37
C ALA A 91 -24.43 -19.05 2.78
N ILE A 92 -23.52 -18.19 3.23
CA ILE A 92 -23.62 -17.55 4.54
C ILE A 92 -24.72 -16.47 4.56
N TYR A 93 -24.94 -15.78 3.44
CA TYR A 93 -25.90 -14.67 3.35
C TYR A 93 -27.29 -15.08 2.88
N LEU A 94 -27.46 -16.31 2.47
CA LEU A 94 -28.76 -16.87 2.11
C LEU A 94 -29.48 -17.48 3.31
#